data_9ad9ad1ec3739637e5ad70b7c1b20438
#
_entry.id   9ad9ad1ec3739637e5ad70b7c1b20438
#
_cell.length_a   1.000
_cell.length_b   1.000
_cell.length_c   1.000
_cell.angle_alpha   90.00
_cell.angle_beta   90.00
_cell.angle_gamma   90.00
#
_symmetry.space_group_name_H-M   'P 1'
#
loop_
_entity.id
_entity.type
_entity.pdbx_description
1 polymer ?
#
loop_
_entity_poly.entity_id
_entity_poly.type
_entity_poly.pdbx_seq_one_letter_code
_entity_poly.pdbx_strand_id
1 'polypeptide(L)'
;ASCCMPVLFAPQKINNTYYVDGGILMNLPVSPIREMCEKVIAFNVSPLVADEYKKNVVTIALRAYHFIFQANTLPQKPLSDLLIEPYGLEGYSNRELEKAEEIFEQGYTTANEIIDRLLREKGSIWK
;
A
#
# COMPACT_ATOMS: atom_id res chain seq x y z
N ALA A 1 -4.42 -9.61 -13.65
CA ALA A 1 -2.96 -9.37 -13.81
C ALA A 1 -2.42 -8.51 -12.67
N SER A 2 -3.10 -7.42 -12.29
CA SER A 2 -2.62 -6.45 -11.28
C SER A 2 -2.28 -7.05 -9.91
N CYS A 3 -2.88 -8.17 -9.54
CA CYS A 3 -2.63 -8.88 -8.27
C CYS A 3 -1.81 -10.16 -8.46
N CYS A 4 -1.14 -10.33 -9.61
CA CYS A 4 -0.30 -11.50 -9.88
C CYS A 4 1.09 -11.29 -9.30
N MET A 5 1.17 -11.40 -7.99
CA MET A 5 2.39 -11.26 -7.19
C MET A 5 3.41 -12.32 -7.60
N PRO A 6 4.58 -11.96 -8.14
CA PRO A 6 5.63 -12.93 -8.47
C PRO A 6 5.99 -13.81 -7.26
N VAL A 7 6.49 -15.00 -7.53
CA VAL A 7 6.77 -16.07 -6.55
C VAL A 7 5.51 -16.75 -6.00
N LEU A 8 4.37 -16.05 -5.87
CA LEU A 8 3.12 -16.63 -5.36
C LEU A 8 2.17 -17.04 -6.49
N PHE A 9 2.10 -16.24 -7.55
CA PHE A 9 1.17 -16.45 -8.66
C PHE A 9 1.87 -16.49 -10.01
N ALA A 10 1.33 -17.25 -10.94
CA ALA A 10 1.81 -17.27 -12.32
C ALA A 10 1.45 -15.95 -13.03
N PRO A 11 2.35 -15.42 -13.87
CA PRO A 11 2.05 -14.26 -14.71
C PRO A 11 0.81 -14.48 -15.57
N GLN A 12 -0.02 -13.46 -15.74
CA GLN A 12 -1.20 -13.52 -16.60
C GLN A 12 -0.85 -13.14 -18.02
N LYS A 13 -1.24 -13.99 -18.99
CA LYS A 13 -1.02 -13.71 -20.41
C LYS A 13 -2.23 -12.99 -21.00
N ILE A 14 -2.02 -11.78 -21.50
CA ILE A 14 -3.03 -10.96 -22.18
C ILE A 14 -2.43 -10.51 -23.53
N ASN A 15 -3.13 -10.73 -24.61
CA ASN A 15 -2.68 -10.35 -25.96
C ASN A 15 -1.20 -10.73 -26.25
N ASN A 16 -0.84 -11.97 -25.94
CA ASN A 16 0.50 -12.54 -26.11
C ASN A 16 1.63 -11.92 -25.24
N THR A 17 1.31 -11.00 -24.32
CA THR A 17 2.23 -10.39 -23.36
C THR A 17 1.94 -10.91 -21.94
N TYR A 18 2.99 -11.17 -21.17
CA TYR A 18 2.86 -11.59 -19.77
C TYR A 18 2.86 -10.38 -18.84
N TYR A 19 1.93 -10.37 -17.91
CA TYR A 19 1.75 -9.32 -16.91
C TYR A 19 1.88 -9.90 -15.49
N VAL A 20 2.46 -9.10 -14.63
CA VAL A 20 2.59 -9.36 -13.18
C VAL A 20 2.02 -8.18 -12.39
N ASP A 21 2.07 -8.26 -11.08
CA ASP A 21 1.63 -7.21 -10.16
C ASP A 21 2.38 -5.89 -10.45
N GLY A 22 1.62 -4.82 -10.64
CA GLY A 22 2.16 -3.48 -10.90
C GLY A 22 2.88 -2.84 -9.72
N GLY A 23 2.63 -3.32 -8.51
CA GLY A 23 3.28 -2.85 -7.29
C GLY A 23 4.81 -3.00 -7.28
N ILE A 24 5.36 -3.89 -8.14
CA ILE A 24 6.82 -3.99 -8.33
C ILE A 24 7.41 -2.67 -8.83
N LEU A 25 6.71 -1.99 -9.72
CA LEU A 25 7.18 -0.74 -10.33
C LEU A 25 6.65 0.48 -9.59
N MET A 26 5.38 0.43 -9.16
CA MET A 26 4.73 1.57 -8.51
C MET A 26 3.57 1.10 -7.63
N ASN A 27 3.84 0.85 -6.36
CA ASN A 27 2.84 0.36 -5.40
C ASN A 27 1.86 1.45 -4.95
N LEU A 28 2.30 2.72 -4.91
CA LEU A 28 1.48 3.89 -4.60
C LEU A 28 1.48 4.86 -5.80
N PRO A 29 0.62 4.69 -6.81
CA PRO A 29 0.72 5.36 -8.10
C PRO A 29 0.17 6.80 -8.07
N VAL A 30 0.82 7.71 -7.34
CA VAL A 30 0.46 9.14 -7.25
C VAL A 30 0.91 9.91 -8.48
N SER A 31 2.18 9.74 -8.91
CA SER A 31 2.73 10.50 -10.03
C SER A 31 1.95 10.38 -11.35
N PRO A 32 1.38 9.22 -11.73
CA PRO A 32 0.63 9.13 -12.99
C PRO A 32 -0.66 9.96 -13.03
N ILE A 33 -1.25 10.25 -11.86
CA ILE A 33 -2.51 11.00 -11.76
C ILE A 33 -2.30 12.43 -11.29
N ARG A 34 -1.10 12.80 -10.84
CA ARG A 34 -0.84 14.10 -10.20
C ARG A 34 -1.20 15.30 -11.11
N GLU A 35 -0.84 15.24 -12.37
CA GLU A 35 -1.12 16.31 -13.32
C GLU A 35 -2.60 16.36 -13.80
N MET A 36 -3.33 15.26 -13.60
CA MET A 36 -4.73 15.11 -14.00
C MET A 36 -5.70 15.55 -12.90
N CYS A 37 -5.21 15.73 -11.66
CA CYS A 37 -6.04 15.98 -10.49
C CYS A 37 -5.57 17.27 -9.79
N GLU A 38 -6.53 18.11 -9.39
CA GLU A 38 -6.26 19.29 -8.58
C GLU A 38 -5.75 18.88 -7.18
N LYS A 39 -6.36 17.84 -6.60
CA LYS A 39 -6.01 17.27 -5.31
C LYS A 39 -5.91 15.75 -5.39
N VAL A 40 -4.91 15.19 -4.71
CA VAL A 40 -4.68 13.75 -4.65
C VAL A 40 -4.60 13.28 -3.20
N ILE A 41 -5.47 12.33 -2.86
CA ILE A 41 -5.43 11.60 -1.60
C ILE A 41 -4.74 10.26 -1.87
N ALA A 42 -3.67 9.97 -1.15
CA ALA A 42 -2.99 8.70 -1.20
C ALA A 42 -3.29 7.89 0.07
N PHE A 43 -3.66 6.63 -0.11
CA PHE A 43 -3.93 5.70 0.98
C PHE A 43 -2.89 4.56 0.91
N ASN A 44 -1.93 4.55 1.82
CA ASN A 44 -0.87 3.52 1.85
C ASN A 44 -1.16 2.51 2.96
N VAL A 45 -1.61 1.32 2.57
CA VAL A 45 -1.99 0.22 3.49
C VAL A 45 -0.86 -0.78 3.76
N SER A 46 0.32 -0.54 3.21
CA SER A 46 1.47 -1.45 3.33
C SER A 46 2.66 -0.79 4.01
N PRO A 47 2.59 -0.45 5.30
CA PRO A 47 3.76 0.04 6.02
C PRO A 47 4.81 -1.07 6.12
N LEU A 48 6.10 -0.68 6.14
CA LEU A 48 7.18 -1.62 6.37
C LEU A 48 7.23 -1.97 7.87
N VAL A 49 7.02 -3.24 8.19
CA VAL A 49 7.16 -3.75 9.54
C VAL A 49 8.41 -4.61 9.66
N ALA A 50 9.15 -4.42 10.75
CA ALA A 50 10.29 -5.23 11.09
C ALA A 50 9.83 -6.48 11.85
N ASP A 51 9.44 -7.52 11.10
CA ASP A 51 9.01 -8.79 11.70
C ASP A 51 10.11 -9.84 11.67
N GLU A 52 10.09 -10.72 12.66
CA GLU A 52 10.84 -11.97 12.61
C GLU A 52 10.23 -12.91 11.56
N TYR A 53 11.04 -13.42 10.65
CA TYR A 53 10.58 -14.31 9.59
C TYR A 53 11.41 -15.60 9.53
N LYS A 54 10.78 -16.67 9.06
CA LYS A 54 11.43 -17.94 8.82
C LYS A 54 12.48 -17.79 7.70
N LYS A 55 13.72 -18.18 7.95
CA LYS A 55 14.84 -18.06 7.01
C LYS A 55 14.80 -19.14 5.93
N ASN A 56 13.78 -19.14 5.08
CA ASN A 56 13.70 -19.98 3.88
C ASN A 56 13.62 -19.11 2.62
N VAL A 57 13.91 -19.71 1.46
CA VAL A 57 14.02 -19.00 0.17
C VAL A 57 12.75 -18.23 -0.17
N VAL A 58 11.57 -18.79 0.08
CA VAL A 58 10.29 -18.15 -0.23
C VAL A 58 10.06 -16.92 0.64
N THR A 59 10.27 -17.03 1.95
CA THR A 59 10.09 -15.88 2.85
C THR A 59 11.13 -14.79 2.64
N ILE A 60 12.36 -15.15 2.25
CA ILE A 60 13.38 -14.16 1.84
C ILE A 60 12.96 -13.45 0.56
N ALA A 61 12.45 -14.18 -0.44
CA ALA A 61 11.96 -13.59 -1.68
C ALA A 61 10.75 -12.66 -1.45
N LEU A 62 9.79 -13.06 -0.62
CA LEU A 62 8.66 -12.21 -0.23
C LEU A 62 9.12 -10.96 0.54
N ARG A 63 10.13 -11.08 1.39
CA ARG A 63 10.70 -9.94 2.09
C ARG A 63 11.39 -8.96 1.14
N ALA A 64 12.17 -9.49 0.19
CA ALA A 64 12.79 -8.67 -0.86
C ALA A 64 11.73 -7.95 -1.71
N TYR A 65 10.62 -8.61 -2.03
CA TYR A 65 9.47 -8.04 -2.71
C TYR A 65 8.85 -6.88 -1.92
N HIS A 66 8.67 -7.02 -0.60
CA HIS A 66 8.23 -5.95 0.29
C HIS A 66 9.17 -4.72 0.26
N PHE A 67 10.49 -4.94 0.24
CA PHE A 67 11.43 -3.83 0.12
C PHE A 67 11.33 -3.10 -1.21
N ILE A 68 11.07 -3.81 -2.30
CA ILE A 68 10.84 -3.19 -3.62
C ILE A 68 9.61 -2.27 -3.56
N PHE A 69 8.51 -2.73 -2.95
CA PHE A 69 7.31 -1.93 -2.76
C PHE A 69 7.59 -0.66 -1.96
N GLN A 70 8.30 -0.78 -0.85
CA GLN A 70 8.65 0.37 -0.03
C GLN A 70 9.55 1.37 -0.78
N ALA A 71 10.56 0.87 -1.47
CA ALA A 71 11.48 1.72 -2.23
C ALA A 71 10.76 2.55 -3.30
N ASN A 72 9.76 1.97 -3.99
CA ASN A 72 9.00 2.69 -5.00
C ASN A 72 7.84 3.53 -4.43
N THR A 73 7.38 3.23 -3.21
CA THR A 73 6.34 4.00 -2.51
C THR A 73 6.88 5.31 -1.93
N LEU A 74 8.08 5.30 -1.37
CA LEU A 74 8.68 6.45 -0.70
C LEU A 74 8.68 7.74 -1.55
N PRO A 75 9.12 7.74 -2.82
CA PRO A 75 9.12 8.94 -3.65
C PRO A 75 7.73 9.42 -4.06
N GLN A 76 6.70 8.57 -3.95
CA GLN A 76 5.32 8.91 -4.31
C GLN A 76 4.58 9.64 -3.19
N LYS A 77 4.90 9.35 -1.91
CA LYS A 77 4.24 9.95 -0.74
C LYS A 77 4.18 11.48 -0.77
N PRO A 78 5.29 12.21 -0.99
CA PRO A 78 5.27 13.67 -0.98
C PRO A 78 4.48 14.30 -2.14
N LEU A 79 4.15 13.54 -3.18
CA LEU A 79 3.39 14.01 -4.33
C LEU A 79 1.87 14.10 -4.04
N SER A 80 1.40 13.49 -2.95
CA SER A 80 0.00 13.58 -2.52
C SER A 80 -0.25 14.84 -1.69
N ASP A 81 -1.47 15.38 -1.78
CA ASP A 81 -1.93 16.49 -0.93
C ASP A 81 -2.34 16.00 0.46
N LEU A 82 -2.87 14.78 0.52
CA LEU A 82 -3.18 14.07 1.76
C LEU A 82 -2.65 12.65 1.67
N LEU A 83 -1.84 12.25 2.64
CA LEU A 83 -1.39 10.87 2.81
C LEU A 83 -2.06 10.28 4.06
N ILE A 84 -2.73 9.15 3.88
CA ILE A 84 -3.31 8.35 4.95
C ILE A 84 -2.54 7.03 5.04
N GLU A 85 -1.94 6.78 6.19
CA GLU A 85 -1.23 5.53 6.50
C GLU A 85 -1.85 4.95 7.78
N PRO A 86 -2.74 3.95 7.66
CA PRO A 86 -3.33 3.30 8.81
C PRO A 86 -2.24 2.62 9.66
N TYR A 87 -2.37 2.74 10.96
CA TYR A 87 -1.56 2.03 11.95
C TYR A 87 -2.34 0.86 12.55
N GLY A 88 -1.63 -0.04 13.24
CA GLY A 88 -2.25 -1.20 13.87
C GLY A 88 -2.59 -2.34 12.91
N LEU A 89 -2.07 -2.28 11.66
CA LEU A 89 -2.24 -3.33 10.65
C LEU A 89 -1.07 -4.34 10.63
N GLU A 90 -0.06 -4.13 11.44
CA GLU A 90 1.21 -4.88 11.42
C GLU A 90 1.05 -6.35 11.81
N GLY A 91 0.02 -6.65 12.61
CA GLY A 91 -0.27 -8.01 13.07
C GLY A 91 -1.09 -8.87 12.12
N TYR A 92 -1.59 -8.31 11.00
CA TYR A 92 -2.46 -9.03 10.10
C TYR A 92 -1.70 -9.66 8.93
N SER A 93 -2.03 -10.92 8.64
CA SER A 93 -1.52 -11.62 7.47
C SER A 93 -2.46 -11.45 6.27
N ASN A 94 -1.90 -11.32 5.07
CA ASN A 94 -2.67 -11.29 3.82
C ASN A 94 -3.52 -12.55 3.56
N ARG A 95 -3.44 -13.56 4.42
CA ARG A 95 -4.18 -14.83 4.34
C ARG A 95 -5.35 -14.91 5.31
N GLU A 96 -5.48 -13.95 6.23
CA GLU A 96 -6.54 -13.94 7.26
C GLU A 96 -7.77 -13.21 6.74
N LEU A 97 -8.44 -13.80 5.72
CA LEU A 97 -9.65 -13.21 5.12
C LEU A 97 -10.82 -13.12 6.10
N GLU A 98 -10.85 -13.97 7.11
CA GLU A 98 -11.83 -13.94 8.20
C GLU A 98 -11.73 -12.66 9.06
N LYS A 99 -10.59 -11.98 9.03
CA LYS A 99 -10.38 -10.70 9.74
C LYS A 99 -10.63 -9.46 8.87
N ALA A 100 -11.21 -9.63 7.68
CA ALA A 100 -11.40 -8.53 6.74
C ALA A 100 -12.23 -7.38 7.33
N GLU A 101 -13.29 -7.69 8.10
CA GLU A 101 -14.13 -6.70 8.77
C GLU A 101 -13.33 -5.90 9.82
N GLU A 102 -12.55 -6.60 10.65
CA GLU A 102 -11.70 -5.97 11.67
C GLU A 102 -10.65 -5.05 11.04
N ILE A 103 -10.01 -5.48 9.96
CA ILE A 103 -9.03 -4.69 9.21
C ILE A 103 -9.69 -3.46 8.58
N PHE A 104 -10.91 -3.61 8.04
CA PHE A 104 -11.69 -2.51 7.49
C PHE A 104 -12.00 -1.45 8.56
N GLU A 105 -12.52 -1.86 9.71
CA GLU A 105 -12.85 -0.96 10.83
C GLU A 105 -11.61 -0.24 11.36
N GLN A 106 -10.48 -0.93 11.45
CA GLN A 106 -9.21 -0.32 11.84
C GLN A 106 -8.75 0.75 10.83
N GLY A 107 -8.83 0.46 9.55
CA GLY A 107 -8.50 1.40 8.48
C GLY A 107 -9.42 2.63 8.48
N TYR A 108 -10.71 2.41 8.63
CA TYR A 108 -11.74 3.44 8.69
C TYR A 108 -11.53 4.38 9.88
N THR A 109 -11.35 3.80 11.07
CA THR A 109 -11.10 4.56 12.31
C THR A 109 -9.85 5.40 12.21
N THR A 110 -8.75 4.82 11.78
CA THR A 110 -7.47 5.55 11.61
C THR A 110 -7.59 6.69 10.59
N ALA A 111 -8.29 6.46 9.48
CA ALA A 111 -8.48 7.50 8.47
C ALA A 111 -9.29 8.68 9.04
N ASN A 112 -10.36 8.42 9.78
CA ASN A 112 -11.16 9.45 10.44
C ASN A 112 -10.35 10.23 11.46
N GLU A 113 -9.56 9.56 12.30
CA GLU A 113 -8.69 10.21 13.29
C GLU A 113 -7.68 11.16 12.64
N ILE A 114 -7.08 10.75 11.52
CA ILE A 114 -6.14 11.59 10.76
C ILE A 114 -6.85 12.81 10.19
N ILE A 115 -8.02 12.62 9.58
CA ILE A 115 -8.83 13.70 8.99
C ILE A 115 -9.29 14.67 10.08
N ASP A 116 -9.84 14.19 11.18
CA ASP A 116 -10.32 15.01 12.29
C ASP A 116 -9.20 15.80 12.95
N ARG A 117 -8.02 15.21 13.08
CA ARG A 117 -6.84 15.91 13.57
C ARG A 117 -6.45 17.06 12.66
N LEU A 118 -6.39 16.82 11.34
CA LEU A 118 -6.04 17.86 10.36
C LEU A 118 -7.06 18.99 10.36
N LEU A 119 -8.35 18.68 10.44
CA LEU A 119 -9.41 19.68 10.52
C LEU A 119 -9.29 20.54 11.78
N ARG A 120 -8.99 19.93 12.93
CA ARG A 120 -8.79 20.65 14.19
C ARG A 120 -7.55 21.53 14.20
N GLU A 121 -6.42 21.03 13.67
CA GLU A 121 -5.13 21.72 13.71
C GLU A 121 -4.99 22.79 12.64
N LYS A 122 -5.53 22.57 11.45
CA LYS A 122 -5.30 23.41 10.26
C LYS A 122 -6.57 24.02 9.68
N GLY A 123 -7.75 23.62 10.15
CA GLY A 123 -9.03 23.99 9.54
C GLY A 123 -9.27 23.41 8.14
N SER A 124 -8.34 22.58 7.64
CA SER A 124 -8.42 21.97 6.30
C SER A 124 -7.67 20.64 6.29
N ILE A 125 -8.16 19.69 5.49
CA ILE A 125 -7.46 18.43 5.23
C ILE A 125 -6.35 18.57 4.17
N TRP A 126 -6.31 19.69 3.48
CA TRP A 126 -5.33 19.94 2.41
C TRP A 126 -4.07 20.62 2.94
N LYS A 127 -2.94 20.24 2.35
CA LYS A 127 -1.65 20.93 2.56
C LYS A 127 -1.69 22.35 2.01
#